data_846155c434fc115d1475bae02f9dfcc8
#
_entry.id   846155c434fc115d1475bae02f9dfcc8
#
_cell.length_a   1.000
_cell.length_b   1.000
_cell.length_c   1.000
_cell.angle_alpha   90.00
_cell.angle_beta   90.00
_cell.angle_gamma   90.00
#
_symmetry.space_group_name_H-M   'P 1'
#
loop_
_entity.id
_entity.type
_entity.pdbx_description
1 polymer ?
#
loop_
_entity_poly.entity_id
_entity_poly.type
_entity_poly.pdbx_seq_one_letter_code
_entity_poly.pdbx_strand_id
1 'polypeptide(L)'
;MMTKEELYDQGMTEFSLAEFDKAIGSYRQAVELDPAYFDAWHALGMAYLRAGRIAEAIAAGRRAVELNPNDMLAHTSLSMYYMKAGDKAAAEREKGFATVLQWGGKVDKLMQEPPPAE
;
A
#
# COMPACT_ATOMS: atom_id res chain seq x y z
N MET A 1 -0.33 -13.79 -23.57
CA MET A 1 -0.51 -12.69 -22.60
C MET A 1 -0.49 -13.21 -21.18
N MET A 2 0.14 -12.49 -20.29
CA MET A 2 0.18 -12.88 -18.87
C MET A 2 -1.10 -12.48 -18.17
N THR A 3 -1.58 -13.31 -17.24
CA THR A 3 -2.68 -12.96 -16.35
C THR A 3 -2.18 -12.01 -15.27
N LYS A 4 -3.11 -11.36 -14.57
CA LYS A 4 -2.75 -10.50 -13.44
C LYS A 4 -2.01 -11.29 -12.36
N GLU A 5 -2.39 -12.53 -12.11
CA GLU A 5 -1.74 -13.40 -11.14
C GLU A 5 -0.31 -13.74 -11.56
N GLU A 6 -0.09 -14.04 -12.84
CA GLU A 6 1.25 -14.29 -13.35
C GLU A 6 2.14 -13.05 -13.26
N LEU A 7 1.59 -11.88 -13.54
CA LEU A 7 2.31 -10.61 -13.42
C LEU A 7 2.66 -10.30 -11.96
N TYR A 8 1.74 -10.58 -11.05
CA TYR A 8 1.99 -10.43 -9.61
C TYR A 8 3.12 -11.37 -9.17
N ASP A 9 3.07 -12.63 -9.57
CA ASP A 9 4.11 -13.62 -9.24
C ASP A 9 5.46 -13.21 -9.82
N GLN A 10 5.48 -12.71 -11.04
CA GLN A 10 6.71 -12.20 -11.66
C GLN A 10 7.28 -11.03 -10.85
N GLY A 11 6.42 -10.11 -10.43
CA GLY A 11 6.83 -8.97 -9.60
C GLY A 11 7.40 -9.42 -8.25
N MET A 12 6.82 -10.45 -7.64
CA MET A 12 7.33 -11.01 -6.38
C MET A 12 8.72 -11.60 -6.55
N THR A 13 8.96 -12.30 -7.65
CA THR A 13 10.27 -12.84 -7.97
C THR A 13 11.29 -11.71 -8.16
N GLU A 14 10.94 -10.71 -8.95
CA GLU A 14 11.80 -9.56 -9.21
C GLU A 14 12.10 -8.79 -7.92
N PHE A 15 11.10 -8.63 -7.06
CA PHE A 15 11.28 -8.00 -5.75
C PHE A 15 12.26 -8.78 -4.88
N SER A 16 12.13 -10.10 -4.82
CA SER A 16 13.05 -10.93 -4.02
C SER A 16 14.50 -10.90 -4.55
N LEU A 17 14.67 -10.61 -5.84
CA LEU A 17 15.98 -10.43 -6.44
C LEU A 17 16.49 -8.99 -6.32
N ALA A 18 15.79 -8.14 -5.59
CA ALA A 18 16.07 -6.71 -5.44
C ALA A 18 16.04 -5.95 -6.78
N GLU A 19 15.34 -6.46 -7.78
CA GLU A 19 15.11 -5.81 -9.06
C GLU A 19 13.84 -4.95 -8.95
N PHE A 20 13.91 -3.88 -8.15
CA PHE A 20 12.72 -3.12 -7.75
C PHE A 20 12.03 -2.41 -8.91
N ASP A 21 12.79 -1.86 -9.86
CA ASP A 21 12.19 -1.19 -11.02
C ASP A 21 11.43 -2.18 -11.90
N LYS A 22 11.96 -3.39 -12.07
CA LYS A 22 11.26 -4.46 -12.80
C LYS A 22 9.99 -4.89 -12.07
N ALA A 23 10.08 -5.06 -10.74
CA ALA A 23 8.94 -5.42 -9.91
C ALA A 23 7.84 -4.36 -10.03
N ILE A 24 8.19 -3.09 -9.99
CA ILE A 24 7.25 -1.99 -10.20
C ILE A 24 6.52 -2.16 -11.53
N GLY A 25 7.25 -2.43 -12.60
CA GLY A 25 6.66 -2.64 -13.92
C GLY A 25 5.66 -3.78 -13.95
N SER A 26 6.02 -4.92 -13.36
CA SER A 26 5.15 -6.10 -13.31
C SER A 26 3.89 -5.85 -12.48
N TYR A 27 4.04 -5.25 -11.29
CA TYR A 27 2.89 -4.93 -10.44
C TYR A 27 1.97 -3.88 -11.09
N ARG A 28 2.55 -2.88 -11.75
CA ARG A 28 1.74 -1.88 -12.47
C ARG A 28 0.89 -2.52 -13.56
N GLN A 29 1.46 -3.44 -14.32
CA GLN A 29 0.68 -4.17 -15.32
C GLN A 29 -0.43 -4.99 -14.68
N ALA A 30 -0.17 -5.60 -13.52
CA ALA A 30 -1.19 -6.37 -12.80
C ALA A 30 -2.37 -5.49 -12.38
N VAL A 31 -2.12 -4.29 -11.82
CA VAL A 31 -3.20 -3.39 -11.41
C VAL A 31 -3.88 -2.70 -12.59
N GLU A 32 -3.22 -2.61 -13.73
CA GLU A 32 -3.87 -2.14 -14.96
C GLU A 32 -4.90 -3.16 -15.46
N LEU A 33 -4.58 -4.45 -15.36
CA LEU A 33 -5.51 -5.52 -15.70
C LEU A 33 -6.67 -5.64 -14.71
N ASP A 34 -6.40 -5.41 -13.43
CA ASP A 34 -7.42 -5.43 -12.39
C ASP A 34 -7.15 -4.33 -11.36
N PRO A 35 -7.78 -3.16 -11.51
CA PRO A 35 -7.59 -2.04 -10.58
C PRO A 35 -8.04 -2.32 -9.14
N ALA A 36 -8.79 -3.40 -8.90
CA ALA A 36 -9.22 -3.83 -7.56
C ALA A 36 -8.33 -4.93 -6.97
N TYR A 37 -7.18 -5.18 -7.58
CA TYR A 37 -6.26 -6.23 -7.13
C TYR A 37 -5.45 -5.72 -5.93
N PHE A 38 -5.98 -5.92 -4.74
CA PHE A 38 -5.40 -5.42 -3.50
C PHE A 38 -3.93 -5.85 -3.31
N ASP A 39 -3.66 -7.15 -3.48
CA ASP A 39 -2.31 -7.68 -3.23
C ASP A 39 -1.26 -7.01 -4.11
N ALA A 40 -1.61 -6.73 -5.36
CA ALA A 40 -0.69 -6.07 -6.29
C ALA A 40 -0.49 -4.59 -5.92
N TRP A 41 -1.53 -3.89 -5.49
CA TRP A 41 -1.38 -2.51 -5.01
C TRP A 41 -0.49 -2.44 -3.77
N HIS A 42 -0.70 -3.34 -2.81
CA HIS A 42 0.13 -3.40 -1.61
C HIS A 42 1.59 -3.69 -1.96
N ALA A 43 1.81 -4.68 -2.81
CA ALA A 43 3.16 -5.04 -3.27
C ALA A 43 3.82 -3.89 -4.04
N LEU A 44 3.05 -3.18 -4.86
CA LEU A 44 3.53 -2.03 -5.63
C LEU A 44 4.04 -0.93 -4.69
N GLY A 45 3.30 -0.64 -3.62
CA GLY A 45 3.73 0.33 -2.62
C GLY A 45 5.06 -0.04 -2.00
N MET A 46 5.25 -1.30 -1.65
CA MET A 46 6.51 -1.80 -1.08
C MET A 46 7.66 -1.68 -2.09
N ALA A 47 7.41 -1.97 -3.35
CA ALA A 47 8.41 -1.87 -4.40
C ALA A 47 8.83 -0.41 -4.63
N TYR A 48 7.87 0.51 -4.64
CA TYR A 48 8.17 1.94 -4.72
C TYR A 48 9.01 2.42 -3.54
N LEU A 49 8.67 1.96 -2.32
CA LEU A 49 9.45 2.30 -1.13
C LEU A 49 10.91 1.88 -1.28
N ARG A 50 11.13 0.63 -1.71
CA ARG A 50 12.48 0.09 -1.86
C ARG A 50 13.26 0.79 -2.99
N ALA A 51 12.56 1.31 -3.98
CA ALA A 51 13.16 2.10 -5.06
C ALA A 51 13.39 3.57 -4.66
N GLY A 52 12.98 3.96 -3.46
CA GLY A 52 13.12 5.35 -3.00
C GLY A 52 12.06 6.30 -3.55
N ARG A 53 11.02 5.78 -4.17
CA ARG A 53 9.94 6.57 -4.78
C ARG A 53 8.79 6.71 -3.80
N ILE A 54 8.97 7.57 -2.79
CA ILE A 54 8.09 7.65 -1.62
C ILE A 54 6.69 8.17 -1.97
N ALA A 55 6.58 9.21 -2.79
CA ALA A 55 5.28 9.76 -3.17
C ALA A 55 4.42 8.71 -3.89
N GLU A 56 5.03 7.91 -4.74
CA GLU A 56 4.34 6.85 -5.46
C GLU A 56 4.00 5.69 -4.54
N ALA A 57 4.85 5.39 -3.55
CA ALA A 57 4.54 4.40 -2.52
C ALA A 57 3.28 4.82 -1.74
N ILE A 58 3.16 6.09 -1.38
CA ILE A 58 1.99 6.62 -0.69
C ILE A 58 0.74 6.44 -1.54
N ALA A 59 0.81 6.80 -2.83
CA ALA A 59 -0.34 6.67 -3.73
C ALA A 59 -0.82 5.21 -3.82
N ALA A 60 0.11 4.27 -3.98
CA ALA A 60 -0.22 2.84 -4.04
C ALA A 60 -0.77 2.33 -2.70
N GLY A 61 -0.16 2.76 -1.59
CA GLY A 61 -0.61 2.39 -0.25
C GLY A 61 -2.01 2.91 0.06
N ARG A 62 -2.32 4.13 -0.37
CA ARG A 62 -3.68 4.70 -0.22
C ARG A 62 -4.70 3.88 -0.99
N ARG A 63 -4.35 3.45 -2.19
CA ARG A 63 -5.24 2.60 -2.98
C ARG A 63 -5.48 1.26 -2.28
N ALA A 64 -4.44 0.68 -1.71
CA ALA A 64 -4.55 -0.59 -0.98
C ALA A 64 -5.51 -0.47 0.21
N VAL A 65 -5.40 0.58 1.04
CA VAL A 65 -6.28 0.75 2.19
C VAL A 65 -7.72 1.09 1.76
N GLU A 66 -7.91 1.74 0.61
CA GLU A 66 -9.25 1.96 0.07
C GLU A 66 -9.91 0.64 -0.34
N LEU A 67 -9.15 -0.26 -0.94
CA LEU A 67 -9.66 -1.55 -1.40
C LEU A 67 -9.93 -2.50 -0.24
N ASN A 68 -9.13 -2.46 0.81
CA ASN A 68 -9.30 -3.30 1.98
C ASN A 68 -9.03 -2.50 3.25
N PRO A 69 -10.02 -1.70 3.69
CA PRO A 69 -9.84 -0.78 4.83
C PRO A 69 -9.52 -1.46 6.16
N ASN A 70 -9.89 -2.73 6.29
CA ASN A 70 -9.69 -3.47 7.55
C ASN A 70 -8.46 -4.37 7.54
N ASP A 71 -7.54 -4.16 6.61
CA ASP A 71 -6.26 -4.86 6.61
C ASP A 71 -5.22 -4.07 7.41
N MET A 72 -4.83 -4.61 8.55
CA MET A 72 -3.89 -3.96 9.47
C MET A 72 -2.53 -3.69 8.80
N LEU A 73 -2.04 -4.64 8.03
CA LEU A 73 -0.73 -4.53 7.40
C LEU A 73 -0.69 -3.39 6.37
N ALA A 74 -1.78 -3.20 5.63
CA ALA A 74 -1.87 -2.12 4.65
C ALA A 74 -1.76 -0.74 5.33
N HIS A 75 -2.43 -0.54 6.47
CA HIS A 75 -2.32 0.71 7.23
C HIS A 75 -0.93 0.90 7.84
N THR A 76 -0.34 -0.18 8.34
CA THR A 76 1.02 -0.14 8.88
C THR A 76 2.03 0.28 7.81
N SER A 77 1.92 -0.30 6.62
CA SER A 77 2.80 0.04 5.49
C SER A 77 2.62 1.50 5.08
N LEU A 78 1.38 1.96 4.98
CA LEU A 78 1.10 3.35 4.60
C LEU A 78 1.63 4.33 5.66
N SER A 79 1.50 4.00 6.94
CA SER A 79 2.09 4.79 8.02
C SER A 79 3.60 4.94 7.82
N MET A 80 4.27 3.85 7.49
CA MET A 80 5.71 3.85 7.23
C MET A 80 6.07 4.76 6.04
N TYR A 81 5.28 4.73 4.98
CA TYR A 81 5.52 5.58 3.81
C TYR A 81 5.40 7.07 4.18
N TYR A 82 4.38 7.41 4.96
CA TYR A 82 4.20 8.78 5.45
C TYR A 82 5.35 9.23 6.35
N MET A 83 5.86 8.34 7.21
CA MET A 83 7.02 8.65 8.04
C MET A 83 8.25 8.95 7.17
N LYS A 84 8.46 8.18 6.12
CA LYS A 84 9.57 8.42 5.18
C LYS A 84 9.41 9.76 4.46
N ALA A 85 8.17 10.18 4.22
CA ALA A 85 7.89 11.46 3.57
C ALA A 85 7.96 12.65 4.56
N GLY A 86 8.07 12.39 5.85
CA GLY A 86 8.08 13.43 6.88
C GLY A 86 6.70 13.92 7.30
N ASP A 87 5.63 13.24 6.86
CA ASP A 87 4.25 13.59 7.22
C ASP A 87 3.84 12.81 8.48
N LYS A 88 4.20 13.34 9.63
CA LYS A 88 3.94 12.69 10.92
C LYS A 88 2.46 12.57 11.23
N ALA A 89 1.66 13.59 10.90
CA ALA A 89 0.22 13.59 11.19
C ALA A 89 -0.47 12.46 10.44
N ALA A 90 -0.19 12.30 9.15
CA ALA A 90 -0.76 11.21 8.34
C ALA A 90 -0.27 9.85 8.83
N ALA A 91 1.01 9.75 9.19
CA ALA A 91 1.59 8.51 9.70
C ALA A 91 0.90 8.07 10.99
N GLU A 92 0.69 8.99 11.93
CA GLU A 92 0.02 8.70 13.20
C GLU A 92 -1.44 8.30 12.99
N ARG A 93 -2.13 8.91 12.04
CA ARG A 93 -3.50 8.56 11.69
C ARG A 93 -3.59 7.10 11.22
N GLU A 94 -2.71 6.71 10.31
CA GLU A 94 -2.68 5.33 9.79
C GLU A 94 -2.28 4.33 10.87
N LYS A 95 -1.34 4.70 11.72
CA LYS A 95 -0.94 3.89 12.88
C LYS A 95 -2.12 3.70 13.83
N GLY A 96 -2.94 4.74 14.02
CA GLY A 96 -4.16 4.66 14.82
C GLY A 96 -5.15 3.64 14.25
N PHE A 97 -5.34 3.63 12.93
CA PHE A 97 -6.20 2.64 12.28
C PHE A 97 -5.67 1.22 12.51
N ALA A 98 -4.37 1.02 12.34
CA ALA A 98 -3.74 -0.29 12.59
C ALA A 98 -3.96 -0.74 14.04
N THR A 99 -3.88 0.18 14.99
CA THR A 99 -4.11 -0.11 16.41
C THR A 99 -5.56 -0.54 16.66
N VAL A 100 -6.53 0.15 16.06
CA VAL A 100 -7.94 -0.23 16.17
C VAL A 100 -8.16 -1.64 15.64
N LEU A 101 -7.56 -1.95 14.49
CA LEU A 101 -7.67 -3.28 13.87
C LEU A 101 -7.03 -4.36 14.73
N GLN A 102 -5.90 -4.06 15.35
CA GLN A 102 -5.20 -4.98 16.25
C GLN A 102 -6.09 -5.42 17.42
N TRP A 103 -6.97 -4.54 17.89
CA TRP A 103 -7.88 -4.82 19.00
C TRP A 103 -9.25 -5.31 18.54
N GLY A 104 -9.38 -5.69 17.26
CA GLY A 104 -10.59 -6.29 16.72
C GLY A 104 -11.65 -5.31 16.24
N GLY A 105 -11.33 -4.03 16.18
CA GLY A 105 -12.22 -3.01 15.64
C GLY A 105 -12.22 -2.98 14.12
N LYS A 106 -13.00 -2.05 13.56
CA LYS A 106 -13.06 -1.79 12.12
C LYS A 106 -12.85 -0.31 11.87
N VAL A 107 -12.22 0.03 10.76
CA VAL A 107 -11.83 1.41 10.47
C VAL A 107 -12.46 1.98 9.19
N ASP A 108 -13.22 1.18 8.45
CA ASP A 108 -13.83 1.63 7.20
C ASP A 108 -14.64 2.92 7.36
N LYS A 109 -15.39 3.06 8.45
CA LYS A 109 -16.13 4.29 8.76
C LYS A 109 -15.21 5.43 9.21
N LEU A 110 -14.18 5.10 9.99
CA LEU A 110 -13.22 6.09 10.48
C LEU A 110 -12.43 6.74 9.36
N MET A 111 -12.16 6.00 8.29
CA MET A 111 -11.44 6.52 7.13
C MET A 111 -12.23 7.58 6.37
N GLN A 112 -13.54 7.59 6.52
CA GLN A 112 -14.41 8.56 5.84
C GLN A 112 -14.52 9.87 6.61
N GLU A 113 -14.09 9.89 7.86
CA GLU A 113 -14.10 11.09 8.68
C GLU A 113 -12.90 11.98 8.35
N PRO A 114 -13.09 13.31 8.27
CA PRO A 114 -11.95 14.19 8.05
C PRO A 114 -11.02 14.14 9.26
N PRO A 115 -9.70 14.34 9.07
CA PRO A 115 -8.79 14.40 10.21
C PRO A 115 -9.17 15.56 11.12
N PRO A 116 -8.92 15.45 12.45
CA PRO A 116 -9.23 16.54 13.37
C PRO A 116 -8.47 17.81 12.99
N ALA A 117 -9.14 18.94 13.12
CA ALA A 117 -8.53 20.24 12.88
C ALA A 117 -7.47 20.49 13.96
N GLU A 118 -6.33 20.97 13.54
CA GLU A 118 -5.25 21.32 14.47
C GLU A 118 -5.46 22.71 15.06
#